data_c21348688c791025d2376fa863d9175d
#
_entry.id   c21348688c791025d2376fa863d9175d
#
_cell.length_a   1.000
_cell.length_b   1.000
_cell.length_c   1.000
_cell.angle_alpha   90.00
_cell.angle_beta   90.00
_cell.angle_gamma   90.00
#
_symmetry.space_group_name_H-M   'P 1'
#
loop_
_entity.id
_entity.type
_entity.pdbx_description
1 polymer ?
#
loop_
_entity_poly.entity_id
_entity_poly.type
_entity_poly.pdbx_seq_one_letter_code
_entity_poly.pdbx_strand_id
1 'polypeptide(L)'
;MIKKTLLGAAFAAFAITAITSTPHDAKASDDKTLVIGTMWESQPLAMQPRRSRFFNESEILDTLVKLDYDLKPIPGLATAWNRVSPTVWQFKLRENVVFHDGTKLDAEAVKFSIERVIALLPYAADLLNIKSITALSPLVLEIENTEPYAALPNQLSDAITVVYAKSSFNDAGEFVSPVGTGPWKFEEYRKQDRTIVSRFDGYWGEKPALEKIEYRFIPDHNSRTLALEAGEIDFVTNMLPSDVKRLSEDKDFKVYSQPTSGLYYGAFNAGDKSVLSDVRIRRAVNALVDRNLIVEAALEGIGQPAWEFFAPNFNWAPQADHKYKLDTDLAASLLSDAGYEKVDGKWVKDGAPLTLRILSYSSRTEMPMITEAMAALLNQQGITTEVGMYTWGGMLDLVKRGEYDVSVVFWTPEMTGHPDLHLKSQFHSKAGLNYQFWENADFDAAVDKGRTLDLGDEQESTYTKAMNILHADAPIIPLVHKVFVVAATKDVENYHIHPSGFFFDFKNVSK
;
A
#
# COMPACT_ATOMS: atom_id res chain seq x y z
N MET A 1 -32.48 72.63 -48.36
CA MET A 1 -33.66 71.89 -47.97
C MET A 1 -33.18 70.61 -47.20
N ILE A 2 -33.18 70.66 -45.92
CA ILE A 2 -32.65 69.58 -45.09
C ILE A 2 -33.84 69.03 -44.24
N LYS A 3 -34.21 67.78 -44.49
CA LYS A 3 -35.23 67.11 -43.72
C LYS A 3 -34.58 66.49 -42.46
N LYS A 4 -35.02 66.88 -41.29
CA LYS A 4 -34.74 66.26 -39.99
C LYS A 4 -35.59 65.01 -39.84
N THR A 5 -34.97 63.87 -39.59
CA THR A 5 -35.62 62.64 -39.18
C THR A 5 -35.30 62.39 -37.69
N LEU A 6 -36.31 62.36 -36.85
CA LEU A 6 -36.24 62.03 -35.46
C LEU A 6 -36.09 60.50 -35.31
N LEU A 7 -35.06 60.05 -34.54
CA LEU A 7 -34.91 58.67 -34.08
C LEU A 7 -35.52 58.59 -32.66
N GLY A 8 -36.55 57.82 -32.51
CA GLY A 8 -37.11 57.48 -31.19
C GLY A 8 -36.31 56.39 -30.52
N ALA A 9 -35.87 56.66 -29.30
CA ALA A 9 -35.20 55.68 -28.45
C ALA A 9 -36.25 54.77 -27.76
N ALA A 10 -36.25 53.50 -28.07
CA ALA A 10 -37.00 52.47 -27.36
C ALA A 10 -36.18 51.98 -26.19
N PHE A 11 -36.63 52.24 -24.95
CA PHE A 11 -36.10 51.63 -23.74
C PHE A 11 -36.61 50.20 -23.65
N ALA A 12 -35.73 49.21 -23.83
CA ALA A 12 -36.00 47.82 -23.53
C ALA A 12 -35.74 47.59 -22.02
N ALA A 13 -36.80 47.36 -21.27
CA ALA A 13 -36.74 46.94 -19.85
C ALA A 13 -36.22 45.48 -19.81
N PHE A 14 -35.00 45.27 -19.33
CA PHE A 14 -34.49 43.95 -18.99
C PHE A 14 -35.14 43.55 -17.66
N ALA A 15 -36.04 42.60 -17.69
CA ALA A 15 -36.53 41.91 -16.51
C ALA A 15 -35.41 40.98 -16.00
N ILE A 16 -34.76 41.33 -14.88
CA ILE A 16 -33.88 40.48 -14.11
C ILE A 16 -34.75 39.43 -13.44
N THR A 17 -34.82 38.26 -14.04
CA THR A 17 -35.39 37.08 -13.36
C THR A 17 -34.36 36.66 -12.30
N ALA A 18 -34.63 36.95 -11.04
CA ALA A 18 -33.91 36.40 -9.91
C ALA A 18 -34.09 34.86 -9.95
N ILE A 19 -33.06 34.15 -10.36
CA ILE A 19 -32.96 32.70 -10.14
C ILE A 19 -32.80 32.56 -8.63
N THR A 20 -33.88 32.30 -7.92
CA THR A 20 -33.82 31.79 -6.56
C THR A 20 -33.25 30.39 -6.67
N SER A 21 -31.93 30.26 -6.41
CA SER A 21 -31.32 28.98 -6.11
C SER A 21 -32.05 28.49 -4.82
N THR A 22 -32.93 27.52 -4.99
CA THR A 22 -33.40 26.72 -3.85
C THR A 22 -32.14 26.16 -3.21
N PRO A 23 -31.97 26.31 -1.87
CA PRO A 23 -30.96 25.58 -1.17
C PRO A 23 -31.19 24.11 -1.53
N HIS A 24 -30.15 23.45 -2.05
CA HIS A 24 -30.13 22.01 -2.11
C HIS A 24 -30.21 21.59 -0.65
N ASP A 25 -31.41 21.13 -0.21
CA ASP A 25 -31.50 20.46 1.08
C ASP A 25 -30.40 19.40 1.10
N ALA A 26 -29.38 19.66 1.88
CA ALA A 26 -28.43 18.66 2.27
C ALA A 26 -29.29 17.57 2.93
N LYS A 27 -29.54 16.49 2.18
CA LYS A 27 -30.29 15.35 2.66
C LYS A 27 -29.52 14.89 3.86
N ALA A 28 -30.07 15.02 5.06
CA ALA A 28 -29.50 14.43 6.27
C ALA A 28 -29.11 13.00 5.88
N SER A 29 -27.84 12.66 5.96
CA SER A 29 -27.39 11.32 5.63
C SER A 29 -28.11 10.38 6.57
N ASP A 30 -28.65 9.30 6.02
CA ASP A 30 -29.26 8.24 6.80
C ASP A 30 -28.24 7.78 7.84
N ASP A 31 -28.57 7.82 9.14
CA ASP A 31 -27.67 7.51 10.27
C ASP A 31 -26.97 6.15 10.17
N LYS A 32 -27.33 5.34 9.17
CA LYS A 32 -26.77 4.01 8.91
C LYS A 32 -25.99 3.92 7.61
N THR A 33 -25.77 5.02 6.91
CA THR A 33 -24.97 5.08 5.69
C THR A 33 -23.70 5.87 5.94
N LEU A 34 -22.53 5.25 5.71
CA LEU A 34 -21.23 5.92 5.73
C LEU A 34 -20.82 6.31 4.32
N VAL A 35 -20.58 7.61 4.08
CA VAL A 35 -20.10 8.13 2.81
C VAL A 35 -18.61 8.41 2.90
N ILE A 36 -17.80 7.72 2.09
CA ILE A 36 -16.33 7.79 2.12
C ILE A 36 -15.83 8.49 0.86
N GLY A 37 -15.07 9.58 1.01
CA GLY A 37 -14.35 10.21 -0.09
C GLY A 37 -13.04 9.48 -0.38
N THR A 38 -12.87 8.95 -1.60
CA THR A 38 -11.69 8.21 -2.03
C THR A 38 -10.95 8.90 -3.17
N MET A 39 -9.61 8.86 -3.16
CA MET A 39 -8.80 9.38 -4.26
C MET A 39 -8.68 8.39 -5.43
N TRP A 40 -8.95 7.12 -5.19
CA TRP A 40 -8.91 6.05 -6.18
C TRP A 40 -10.32 5.64 -6.53
N GLU A 41 -10.57 5.44 -7.82
CA GLU A 41 -11.83 4.86 -8.25
C GLU A 41 -11.95 3.43 -7.71
N SER A 42 -12.99 3.21 -6.91
CA SER A 42 -13.30 1.87 -6.36
C SER A 42 -13.90 1.02 -7.46
N GLN A 43 -13.05 0.28 -8.19
CA GLN A 43 -13.45 -0.54 -9.34
C GLN A 43 -13.72 -1.99 -8.90
N PRO A 44 -14.97 -2.37 -8.61
CA PRO A 44 -15.32 -3.72 -8.14
C PRO A 44 -15.17 -4.78 -9.22
N LEU A 45 -15.13 -4.36 -10.49
CA LEU A 45 -15.04 -5.24 -11.65
C LEU A 45 -13.60 -5.48 -12.14
N ALA A 46 -12.60 -4.94 -11.45
CA ALA A 46 -11.20 -5.18 -11.79
C ALA A 46 -10.73 -6.50 -11.17
N MET A 47 -10.49 -7.51 -11.99
CA MET A 47 -10.13 -8.86 -11.57
C MET A 47 -8.71 -9.01 -10.98
N GLN A 48 -7.99 -7.94 -10.75
CA GLN A 48 -6.66 -7.98 -10.13
C GLN A 48 -6.73 -7.46 -8.69
N PRO A 49 -6.82 -8.34 -7.67
CA PRO A 49 -7.02 -7.94 -6.27
C PRO A 49 -5.99 -6.91 -5.77
N ARG A 50 -4.73 -7.04 -6.14
CA ARG A 50 -3.70 -6.04 -5.77
C ARG A 50 -3.84 -4.69 -6.47
N ARG A 51 -4.49 -4.64 -7.63
CA ARG A 51 -4.78 -3.38 -8.33
C ARG A 51 -6.10 -2.77 -7.92
N SER A 52 -7.02 -3.59 -7.45
CA SER A 52 -8.27 -3.13 -6.89
C SER A 52 -8.12 -2.99 -5.37
N ARG A 53 -7.72 -1.80 -4.92
CA ARG A 53 -7.76 -1.44 -3.48
C ARG A 53 -9.14 -1.66 -2.90
N PHE A 54 -10.17 -1.57 -3.72
CA PHE A 54 -11.56 -1.75 -3.34
C PHE A 54 -11.83 -3.05 -2.58
N PHE A 55 -11.22 -4.18 -2.97
CA PHE A 55 -11.45 -5.44 -2.27
C PHE A 55 -10.84 -5.48 -0.87
N ASN A 56 -9.74 -4.73 -0.66
CA ASN A 56 -9.13 -4.59 0.66
C ASN A 56 -9.90 -3.58 1.52
N GLU A 57 -10.50 -2.58 0.88
CA GLU A 57 -11.19 -1.48 1.55
C GLU A 57 -12.67 -1.78 1.80
N SER A 58 -13.28 -2.70 1.05
CA SER A 58 -14.72 -2.95 1.11
C SER A 58 -15.13 -4.19 1.90
N GLU A 59 -14.18 -5.05 2.27
CA GLU A 59 -14.48 -6.33 2.94
C GLU A 59 -15.61 -7.17 2.29
N ILE A 60 -15.80 -7.07 0.97
CA ILE A 60 -16.76 -7.90 0.22
C ILE A 60 -16.30 -9.35 0.19
N LEU A 61 -14.99 -9.55 0.11
CA LEU A 61 -14.33 -10.85 -0.03
C LEU A 61 -13.50 -11.15 1.21
N ASP A 62 -13.53 -12.39 1.66
CA ASP A 62 -12.70 -12.88 2.76
C ASP A 62 -11.54 -13.72 2.25
N THR A 63 -10.50 -13.83 3.06
CA THR A 63 -9.37 -14.74 2.92
C THR A 63 -9.45 -15.90 3.91
N LEU A 64 -8.65 -16.95 3.71
CA LEU A 64 -8.57 -18.08 4.66
C LEU A 64 -8.07 -17.65 6.03
N VAL A 65 -7.06 -16.79 6.04
CA VAL A 65 -6.41 -16.25 7.22
C VAL A 65 -6.55 -14.73 7.20
N LYS A 66 -6.75 -14.11 8.34
CA LYS A 66 -6.72 -12.66 8.53
C LYS A 66 -5.52 -12.28 9.39
N LEU A 67 -5.22 -11.00 9.48
CA LEU A 67 -4.22 -10.47 10.43
C LEU A 67 -4.93 -9.70 11.54
N ASP A 68 -4.43 -9.83 12.76
CA ASP A 68 -4.83 -8.96 13.86
C ASP A 68 -4.09 -7.61 13.83
N TYR A 69 -4.32 -6.77 14.84
CA TYR A 69 -3.66 -5.46 14.96
C TYR A 69 -2.17 -5.54 15.37
N ASP A 70 -1.67 -6.75 15.69
CA ASP A 70 -0.23 -7.03 15.86
C ASP A 70 0.37 -7.66 14.60
N LEU A 71 -0.38 -7.71 13.49
CA LEU A 71 -0.03 -8.36 12.22
C LEU A 71 0.23 -9.87 12.36
N LYS A 72 -0.37 -10.52 13.37
CA LYS A 72 -0.32 -11.98 13.56
C LYS A 72 -1.46 -12.67 12.81
N PRO A 73 -1.21 -13.86 12.24
CA PRO A 73 -2.25 -14.61 11.54
C PRO A 73 -3.33 -15.10 12.50
N ILE A 74 -4.58 -14.77 12.19
CA ILE A 74 -5.77 -15.18 12.93
C ILE A 74 -6.80 -15.86 12.02
N PRO A 75 -7.75 -16.63 12.56
CA PRO A 75 -8.79 -17.29 11.80
C PRO A 75 -9.64 -16.32 10.94
N GLY A 76 -9.70 -16.60 9.63
CA GLY A 76 -10.64 -16.02 8.68
C GLY A 76 -11.69 -17.06 8.27
N LEU A 77 -11.73 -17.45 6.99
CA LEU A 77 -12.56 -18.56 6.52
C LEU A 77 -12.04 -19.92 6.98
N ALA A 78 -10.74 -20.04 7.28
CA ALA A 78 -10.20 -21.17 8.02
C ALA A 78 -10.29 -20.89 9.52
N THR A 79 -10.78 -21.85 10.28
CA THR A 79 -10.87 -21.79 11.77
C THR A 79 -9.63 -22.30 12.45
N ALA A 80 -8.87 -23.16 11.77
CA ALA A 80 -7.61 -23.73 12.23
C ALA A 80 -6.79 -24.21 11.04
N TRP A 81 -5.48 -24.27 11.23
CA TRP A 81 -4.54 -24.88 10.27
C TRP A 81 -3.43 -25.61 11.02
N ASN A 82 -2.88 -26.61 10.37
CA ASN A 82 -1.74 -27.36 10.88
C ASN A 82 -0.82 -27.77 9.74
N ARG A 83 0.47 -27.80 10.02
CA ARG A 83 1.49 -28.31 9.11
C ARG A 83 1.60 -29.82 9.30
N VAL A 84 1.18 -30.59 8.30
CA VAL A 84 1.15 -32.08 8.34
C VAL A 84 2.53 -32.65 8.03
N SER A 85 3.25 -31.97 7.14
CA SER A 85 4.65 -32.28 6.81
C SER A 85 5.37 -30.96 6.44
N PRO A 86 6.68 -30.95 6.24
CA PRO A 86 7.39 -29.72 5.87
C PRO A 86 6.80 -28.97 4.67
N THR A 87 6.13 -29.67 3.74
CA THR A 87 5.54 -29.10 2.53
C THR A 87 4.02 -29.12 2.50
N VAL A 88 3.35 -29.73 3.49
CA VAL A 88 1.89 -29.93 3.44
C VAL A 88 1.20 -29.26 4.61
N TRP A 89 0.24 -28.41 4.28
CA TRP A 89 -0.65 -27.75 5.23
C TRP A 89 -2.08 -28.20 5.05
N GLN A 90 -2.81 -28.36 6.15
CA GLN A 90 -4.25 -28.59 6.15
C GLN A 90 -4.96 -27.45 6.85
N PHE A 91 -6.05 -26.97 6.23
CA PHE A 91 -6.90 -25.87 6.70
C PHE A 91 -8.29 -26.41 6.96
N LYS A 92 -8.81 -26.24 8.18
CA LYS A 92 -10.19 -26.54 8.53
C LYS A 92 -11.04 -25.31 8.27
N LEU A 93 -12.00 -25.41 7.36
CA LEU A 93 -12.91 -24.31 7.00
C LEU A 93 -14.01 -24.12 8.05
N ARG A 94 -14.50 -22.89 8.13
CA ARG A 94 -15.64 -22.49 8.94
C ARG A 94 -16.91 -23.12 8.41
N GLU A 95 -17.73 -23.69 9.32
CA GLU A 95 -19.03 -24.24 9.00
C GLU A 95 -20.08 -23.16 8.79
N ASN A 96 -21.11 -23.44 7.99
CA ASN A 96 -22.29 -22.59 7.75
C ASN A 96 -21.98 -21.20 7.14
N VAL A 97 -20.84 -21.04 6.50
CA VAL A 97 -20.55 -19.84 5.71
C VAL A 97 -21.29 -19.92 4.39
N VAL A 98 -21.93 -18.82 4.02
CA VAL A 98 -22.60 -18.66 2.72
C VAL A 98 -22.05 -17.46 1.97
N PHE A 99 -21.99 -17.55 0.67
CA PHE A 99 -21.70 -16.42 -0.22
C PHE A 99 -22.90 -15.46 -0.30
N HIS A 100 -22.68 -14.27 -0.84
CA HIS A 100 -23.72 -13.26 -1.04
C HIS A 100 -24.88 -13.72 -1.95
N ASP A 101 -24.66 -14.75 -2.79
CA ASP A 101 -25.68 -15.38 -3.61
C ASP A 101 -26.43 -16.52 -2.92
N GLY A 102 -26.09 -16.82 -1.67
CA GLY A 102 -26.69 -17.89 -0.85
C GLY A 102 -26.07 -19.27 -1.07
N THR A 103 -25.11 -19.43 -1.96
CA THR A 103 -24.37 -20.70 -2.11
C THR A 103 -23.44 -20.92 -0.91
N LYS A 104 -23.18 -22.18 -0.57
CA LYS A 104 -22.32 -22.53 0.59
C LYS A 104 -20.85 -22.46 0.21
N LEU A 105 -20.04 -21.95 1.16
CA LEU A 105 -18.58 -22.08 1.11
C LEU A 105 -18.20 -23.55 1.33
N ASP A 106 -17.30 -24.04 0.50
CA ASP A 106 -16.63 -25.33 0.65
C ASP A 106 -15.17 -25.27 0.19
N ALA A 107 -14.43 -26.35 0.39
CA ALA A 107 -13.03 -26.45 0.00
C ALA A 107 -12.80 -26.36 -1.51
N GLU A 108 -13.77 -26.75 -2.32
CA GLU A 108 -13.70 -26.62 -3.79
C GLU A 108 -13.81 -25.16 -4.24
N ALA A 109 -14.62 -24.34 -3.57
CA ALA A 109 -14.71 -22.91 -3.85
C ALA A 109 -13.38 -22.17 -3.50
N VAL A 110 -12.76 -22.54 -2.38
CA VAL A 110 -11.43 -22.01 -1.99
C VAL A 110 -10.36 -22.42 -2.99
N LYS A 111 -10.30 -23.72 -3.33
CA LYS A 111 -9.39 -24.25 -4.34
C LYS A 111 -9.53 -23.51 -5.67
N PHE A 112 -10.75 -23.39 -6.17
CA PHE A 112 -11.06 -22.67 -7.42
C PHE A 112 -10.50 -21.24 -7.39
N SER A 113 -10.67 -20.52 -6.27
CA SER A 113 -10.25 -19.13 -6.15
C SER A 113 -8.72 -18.99 -6.16
N ILE A 114 -7.99 -19.84 -5.42
CA ILE A 114 -6.53 -19.80 -5.35
C ILE A 114 -5.91 -20.27 -6.67
N GLU A 115 -6.37 -21.38 -7.25
CA GLU A 115 -5.89 -21.88 -8.54
C GLU A 115 -6.09 -20.85 -9.65
N ARG A 116 -7.21 -20.14 -9.61
CA ARG A 116 -7.49 -19.08 -10.57
C ARG A 116 -6.52 -17.91 -10.48
N VAL A 117 -6.20 -17.44 -9.27
CA VAL A 117 -5.24 -16.33 -9.11
C VAL A 117 -3.83 -16.75 -9.55
N ILE A 118 -3.44 -17.98 -9.27
CA ILE A 118 -2.15 -18.54 -9.73
C ILE A 118 -2.10 -18.56 -11.27
N ALA A 119 -3.17 -18.97 -11.93
CA ALA A 119 -3.24 -19.02 -13.39
C ALA A 119 -3.21 -17.62 -14.04
N LEU A 120 -3.78 -16.61 -13.38
CA LEU A 120 -3.89 -15.25 -13.92
C LEU A 120 -2.68 -14.37 -13.62
N LEU A 121 -1.99 -14.61 -12.51
CA LEU A 121 -0.90 -13.79 -12.02
C LEU A 121 0.36 -14.66 -11.85
N PRO A 122 1.26 -14.69 -12.83
CA PRO A 122 2.46 -15.54 -12.75
C PRO A 122 3.26 -15.38 -11.44
N TYR A 123 3.34 -14.17 -10.92
CA TYR A 123 4.03 -13.92 -9.65
C TYR A 123 3.31 -14.53 -8.42
N ALA A 124 2.01 -14.83 -8.51
CA ALA A 124 1.28 -15.47 -7.41
C ALA A 124 1.72 -16.93 -7.22
N ALA A 125 2.11 -17.62 -8.28
CA ALA A 125 2.66 -18.96 -8.20
C ALA A 125 3.97 -18.97 -7.38
N ASP A 126 4.89 -18.04 -7.68
CA ASP A 126 6.15 -17.90 -6.96
C ASP A 126 5.94 -17.48 -5.50
N LEU A 127 4.98 -16.56 -5.28
CA LEU A 127 4.67 -16.02 -3.98
C LEU A 127 4.11 -17.07 -3.02
N LEU A 128 3.11 -17.82 -3.49
CA LEU A 128 2.39 -18.82 -2.68
C LEU A 128 3.16 -20.14 -2.63
N ASN A 129 4.10 -20.37 -3.56
CA ASN A 129 4.90 -21.58 -3.65
C ASN A 129 4.08 -22.88 -3.64
N ILE A 130 2.87 -22.84 -4.23
CA ILE A 130 1.90 -23.94 -4.20
C ILE A 130 2.18 -24.91 -5.35
N LYS A 131 2.32 -26.20 -5.00
CA LYS A 131 2.42 -27.33 -5.93
C LYS A 131 1.05 -27.90 -6.27
N SER A 132 0.19 -28.10 -5.26
CA SER A 132 -1.14 -28.63 -5.45
C SER A 132 -2.10 -28.18 -4.34
N ILE A 133 -3.39 -28.16 -4.68
CA ILE A 133 -4.49 -27.89 -3.73
C ILE A 133 -5.52 -29.01 -3.86
N THR A 134 -5.88 -29.62 -2.74
CA THR A 134 -6.81 -30.76 -2.69
C THR A 134 -7.92 -30.48 -1.67
N ALA A 135 -9.17 -30.59 -2.10
CA ALA A 135 -10.31 -30.62 -1.19
C ALA A 135 -10.44 -32.04 -0.64
N LEU A 136 -9.97 -32.29 0.58
CA LEU A 136 -10.06 -33.61 1.22
C LEU A 136 -11.49 -33.94 1.67
N SER A 137 -12.25 -32.90 2.00
CA SER A 137 -13.67 -32.96 2.32
C SER A 137 -14.28 -31.56 2.09
N PRO A 138 -15.60 -31.38 2.17
CA PRO A 138 -16.20 -30.05 2.00
C PRO A 138 -15.64 -28.97 2.94
N LEU A 139 -15.08 -29.35 4.09
CA LEU A 139 -14.57 -28.42 5.11
C LEU A 139 -13.07 -28.59 5.41
N VAL A 140 -12.34 -29.35 4.61
CA VAL A 140 -10.89 -29.56 4.80
C VAL A 140 -10.17 -29.36 3.48
N LEU A 141 -9.32 -28.35 3.43
CA LEU A 141 -8.44 -28.05 2.32
C LEU A 141 -7.02 -28.46 2.66
N GLU A 142 -6.35 -29.14 1.74
CA GLU A 142 -4.91 -29.44 1.82
C GLU A 142 -4.17 -28.65 0.74
N ILE A 143 -3.07 -28.01 1.13
CA ILE A 143 -2.17 -27.30 0.24
C ILE A 143 -0.77 -27.92 0.37
N GLU A 144 -0.24 -28.39 -0.75
CA GLU A 144 1.13 -28.86 -0.87
C GLU A 144 1.98 -27.77 -1.52
N ASN A 145 3.06 -27.37 -0.86
CA ASN A 145 4.06 -26.45 -1.38
C ASN A 145 5.13 -27.21 -2.17
N THR A 146 5.85 -26.55 -3.08
CA THR A 146 6.94 -27.13 -3.86
C THR A 146 8.18 -27.41 -3.01
N GLU A 147 8.36 -26.66 -1.93
CA GLU A 147 9.42 -26.78 -0.93
C GLU A 147 8.85 -26.49 0.47
N PRO A 148 9.55 -26.81 1.57
CA PRO A 148 9.08 -26.44 2.91
C PRO A 148 8.78 -24.95 3.02
N TYR A 149 7.59 -24.60 3.54
CA TYR A 149 7.14 -23.21 3.60
C TYR A 149 6.28 -22.93 4.83
N ALA A 150 6.90 -22.37 5.88
CA ALA A 150 6.24 -22.10 7.15
C ALA A 150 5.33 -20.87 7.11
N ALA A 151 5.62 -19.88 6.25
CA ALA A 151 4.88 -18.63 6.14
C ALA A 151 3.57 -18.73 5.32
N LEU A 152 3.18 -19.92 4.85
CA LEU A 152 1.96 -20.07 4.04
C LEU A 152 0.71 -19.46 4.70
N PRO A 153 0.41 -19.67 6.01
CA PRO A 153 -0.75 -19.04 6.63
C PRO A 153 -0.72 -17.50 6.53
N ASN A 154 0.45 -16.89 6.72
CA ASN A 154 0.62 -15.45 6.56
C ASN A 154 0.35 -15.00 5.12
N GLN A 155 0.81 -15.75 4.13
CA GLN A 155 0.57 -15.43 2.70
C GLN A 155 -0.91 -15.55 2.32
N LEU A 156 -1.65 -16.45 2.97
CA LEU A 156 -3.09 -16.62 2.77
C LEU A 156 -3.94 -15.52 3.43
N SER A 157 -3.33 -14.52 4.05
CA SER A 157 -3.99 -13.27 4.45
C SER A 157 -3.91 -12.17 3.38
N ASP A 158 -3.07 -12.34 2.35
CA ASP A 158 -2.96 -11.37 1.25
C ASP A 158 -4.26 -11.34 0.43
N ALA A 159 -4.70 -10.16 0.07
CA ALA A 159 -5.89 -9.93 -0.77
C ALA A 159 -5.88 -10.65 -2.13
N ILE A 160 -4.71 -11.08 -2.63
CA ILE A 160 -4.66 -11.91 -3.83
C ILE A 160 -5.30 -13.29 -3.62
N THR A 161 -5.44 -13.74 -2.37
CA THR A 161 -6.00 -15.04 -2.00
C THR A 161 -7.46 -15.00 -1.56
N VAL A 162 -8.16 -13.89 -1.84
CA VAL A 162 -9.59 -13.77 -1.53
C VAL A 162 -10.42 -14.85 -2.23
N VAL A 163 -11.48 -15.26 -1.55
CA VAL A 163 -12.34 -16.35 -2.01
C VAL A 163 -13.59 -15.79 -2.67
N TYR A 164 -13.86 -16.26 -3.89
CA TYR A 164 -14.99 -15.89 -4.72
C TYR A 164 -16.02 -17.04 -4.85
N ALA A 165 -17.28 -16.70 -4.92
CA ALA A 165 -18.29 -17.63 -5.45
C ALA A 165 -18.06 -17.87 -6.96
N LYS A 166 -18.46 -19.04 -7.46
CA LYS A 166 -18.41 -19.32 -8.90
C LYS A 166 -19.25 -18.34 -9.72
N SER A 167 -20.36 -17.85 -9.17
CA SER A 167 -21.22 -16.82 -9.76
C SER A 167 -20.55 -15.46 -9.96
N SER A 168 -19.37 -15.24 -9.39
CA SER A 168 -18.55 -14.07 -9.71
C SER A 168 -18.07 -14.05 -11.16
N PHE A 169 -18.19 -15.16 -11.88
CA PHE A 169 -17.68 -15.36 -13.24
C PHE A 169 -18.81 -15.88 -14.15
N ASN A 170 -18.80 -15.44 -15.42
CA ASN A 170 -19.68 -15.99 -16.44
C ASN A 170 -19.15 -17.33 -16.99
N ASP A 171 -19.92 -17.96 -17.91
CA ASP A 171 -19.54 -19.24 -18.53
C ASP A 171 -18.23 -19.18 -19.34
N ALA A 172 -17.84 -17.99 -19.80
CA ALA A 172 -16.55 -17.78 -20.46
C ALA A 172 -15.40 -17.61 -19.45
N GLY A 173 -15.69 -17.63 -18.15
CA GLY A 173 -14.73 -17.43 -17.08
C GLY A 173 -14.34 -15.96 -16.87
N GLU A 174 -15.08 -15.00 -17.41
CA GLU A 174 -14.85 -13.58 -17.20
C GLU A 174 -15.49 -13.14 -15.89
N PHE A 175 -14.81 -12.25 -15.17
CA PHE A 175 -15.31 -11.69 -13.92
C PHE A 175 -16.45 -10.70 -14.17
N VAL A 176 -17.60 -10.92 -13.54
CA VAL A 176 -18.81 -10.12 -13.75
C VAL A 176 -19.27 -9.38 -12.50
N SER A 177 -19.01 -9.90 -11.30
CA SER A 177 -19.41 -9.26 -10.04
C SER A 177 -18.65 -9.84 -8.86
N PRO A 178 -18.29 -9.06 -7.85
CA PRO A 178 -17.68 -9.58 -6.62
C PRO A 178 -18.77 -10.24 -5.75
N VAL A 179 -18.82 -11.55 -5.77
CA VAL A 179 -19.69 -12.34 -4.89
C VAL A 179 -18.79 -13.06 -3.87
N GLY A 180 -18.75 -12.55 -2.65
CA GLY A 180 -17.91 -13.03 -1.55
C GLY A 180 -18.69 -13.54 -0.37
N THR A 181 -17.99 -13.67 0.76
CA THR A 181 -18.50 -14.12 2.06
C THR A 181 -18.42 -13.02 3.12
N GLY A 182 -17.93 -11.84 2.75
CA GLY A 182 -17.67 -10.73 3.66
C GLY A 182 -18.92 -10.07 4.21
N PRO A 183 -18.77 -9.13 5.17
CA PRO A 183 -19.88 -8.43 5.81
C PRO A 183 -20.63 -7.47 4.88
N TRP A 184 -20.01 -7.09 3.77
CA TRP A 184 -20.56 -6.18 2.80
C TRP A 184 -20.81 -6.85 1.47
N LYS A 185 -21.98 -6.57 0.87
CA LYS A 185 -22.40 -7.06 -0.44
C LYS A 185 -22.39 -5.93 -1.45
N PHE A 186 -21.81 -6.18 -2.64
CA PHE A 186 -21.81 -5.23 -3.75
C PHE A 186 -23.24 -4.94 -4.23
N GLU A 187 -23.58 -3.65 -4.40
CA GLU A 187 -24.88 -3.21 -4.92
C GLU A 187 -24.76 -2.45 -6.23
N GLU A 188 -23.92 -1.41 -6.30
CA GLU A 188 -23.86 -0.50 -7.45
C GLU A 188 -22.43 -0.05 -7.71
N TYR A 189 -22.09 0.10 -8.98
CA TYR A 189 -20.89 0.80 -9.44
C TYR A 189 -21.24 1.78 -10.55
N ARG A 190 -20.93 3.05 -10.37
CA ARG A 190 -20.95 4.07 -11.41
C ARG A 190 -19.54 4.57 -11.64
N LYS A 191 -19.06 4.34 -12.89
CA LYS A 191 -17.70 4.73 -13.29
C LYS A 191 -17.45 6.20 -13.03
N GLN A 192 -16.31 6.53 -12.41
CA GLN A 192 -15.88 7.88 -12.05
C GLN A 192 -16.88 8.66 -11.14
N ASP A 193 -17.76 7.97 -10.48
CA ASP A 193 -18.72 8.54 -9.53
C ASP A 193 -18.62 7.81 -8.18
N ARG A 194 -19.19 6.63 -8.06
CA ARG A 194 -19.27 5.91 -6.79
C ARG A 194 -19.39 4.40 -6.90
N THR A 195 -19.11 3.76 -5.79
CA THR A 195 -19.46 2.35 -5.54
C THR A 195 -20.23 2.23 -4.26
N ILE A 196 -21.29 1.43 -4.24
CA ILE A 196 -22.16 1.21 -3.09
C ILE A 196 -22.08 -0.26 -2.69
N VAL A 197 -21.95 -0.49 -1.39
CA VAL A 197 -22.07 -1.80 -0.77
C VAL A 197 -23.11 -1.74 0.34
N SER A 198 -23.85 -2.83 0.54
CA SER A 198 -24.83 -2.99 1.62
C SER A 198 -24.40 -4.08 2.58
N ARG A 199 -24.89 -4.01 3.82
CA ARG A 199 -24.68 -5.02 4.82
C ARG A 199 -25.23 -6.38 4.37
N PHE A 200 -24.42 -7.42 4.53
CA PHE A 200 -24.84 -8.79 4.29
C PHE A 200 -25.36 -9.42 5.58
N ASP A 201 -26.69 -9.58 5.68
CA ASP A 201 -27.32 -10.13 6.88
C ASP A 201 -26.99 -11.62 7.14
N GLY A 202 -26.49 -12.34 6.13
CA GLY A 202 -26.00 -13.72 6.23
C GLY A 202 -24.52 -13.85 6.62
N TYR A 203 -23.88 -12.76 7.02
CA TYR A 203 -22.46 -12.78 7.39
C TYR A 203 -22.19 -13.72 8.55
N TRP A 204 -21.13 -14.48 8.46
CA TRP A 204 -20.74 -15.51 9.43
C TRP A 204 -20.10 -14.96 10.73
N GLY A 205 -19.64 -13.71 10.69
CA GLY A 205 -19.05 -13.00 11.84
C GLY A 205 -20.03 -12.02 12.50
N GLU A 206 -19.47 -11.05 13.22
CA GLU A 206 -20.25 -10.00 13.83
C GLU A 206 -20.86 -9.09 12.77
N LYS A 207 -22.16 -8.80 12.93
CA LYS A 207 -22.93 -8.03 11.96
C LYS A 207 -22.62 -6.56 12.09
N PRO A 208 -22.27 -5.85 10.98
CA PRO A 208 -22.03 -4.41 11.00
C PRO A 208 -23.22 -3.60 11.53
N ALA A 209 -22.94 -2.54 12.27
CA ALA A 209 -23.95 -1.59 12.72
C ALA A 209 -24.51 -0.76 11.56
N LEU A 210 -23.64 -0.35 10.63
CA LEU A 210 -24.04 0.36 9.40
C LEU A 210 -24.83 -0.56 8.47
N GLU A 211 -25.72 0.03 7.67
CA GLU A 211 -26.47 -0.71 6.65
C GLU A 211 -25.86 -0.57 5.25
N LYS A 212 -25.12 0.51 5.01
CA LYS A 212 -24.57 0.85 3.70
C LYS A 212 -23.26 1.61 3.80
N ILE A 213 -22.37 1.41 2.83
CA ILE A 213 -21.20 2.27 2.61
C ILE A 213 -21.23 2.74 1.15
N GLU A 214 -21.05 4.05 0.95
CA GLU A 214 -20.87 4.67 -0.35
C GLU A 214 -19.42 5.14 -0.47
N TYR A 215 -18.67 4.57 -1.41
CA TYR A 215 -17.31 5.02 -1.78
C TYR A 215 -17.43 6.02 -2.92
N ARG A 216 -17.28 7.30 -2.63
CA ARG A 216 -17.39 8.40 -3.60
C ARG A 216 -16.01 8.75 -4.16
N PHE A 217 -15.86 8.69 -5.49
CA PHE A 217 -14.60 9.02 -6.16
C PHE A 217 -14.42 10.54 -6.26
N ILE A 218 -13.48 11.08 -5.50
CA ILE A 218 -13.10 12.49 -5.50
C ILE A 218 -11.57 12.54 -5.60
N PRO A 219 -10.99 12.58 -6.82
CA PRO A 219 -9.54 12.42 -7.01
C PRO A 219 -8.72 13.59 -6.45
N ASP A 220 -9.24 14.81 -6.51
CA ASP A 220 -8.58 16.00 -5.99
C ASP A 220 -8.66 16.04 -4.45
N HIS A 221 -7.51 16.21 -3.79
CA HIS A 221 -7.43 16.16 -2.33
C HIS A 221 -8.14 17.36 -1.64
N ASN A 222 -8.03 18.57 -2.21
CA ASN A 222 -8.71 19.74 -1.64
C ASN A 222 -10.22 19.57 -1.72
N SER A 223 -10.72 19.10 -2.87
CA SER A 223 -12.15 18.83 -3.06
C SER A 223 -12.66 17.78 -2.08
N ARG A 224 -11.85 16.74 -1.76
CA ARG A 224 -12.23 15.73 -0.77
C ARG A 224 -12.34 16.33 0.64
N THR A 225 -11.34 17.10 1.06
CA THR A 225 -11.36 17.74 2.38
C THR A 225 -12.51 18.73 2.50
N LEU A 226 -12.77 19.54 1.47
CA LEU A 226 -13.92 20.46 1.43
C LEU A 226 -15.26 19.72 1.47
N ALA A 227 -15.39 18.57 0.80
CA ALA A 227 -16.60 17.76 0.86
C ALA A 227 -16.87 17.20 2.28
N LEU A 228 -15.82 16.85 3.04
CA LEU A 228 -15.95 16.48 4.46
C LEU A 228 -16.43 17.66 5.28
N GLU A 229 -15.84 18.83 5.12
CA GLU A 229 -16.21 20.06 5.85
C GLU A 229 -17.62 20.54 5.52
N ALA A 230 -18.07 20.31 4.28
CA ALA A 230 -19.43 20.62 3.84
C ALA A 230 -20.48 19.57 4.30
N GLY A 231 -20.05 18.46 4.92
CA GLY A 231 -20.92 17.35 5.30
C GLY A 231 -21.47 16.55 4.11
N GLU A 232 -20.81 16.63 2.95
CA GLU A 232 -21.18 15.84 1.76
C GLU A 232 -20.65 14.41 1.84
N ILE A 233 -19.58 14.19 2.60
CA ILE A 233 -19.01 12.91 2.95
C ILE A 233 -18.76 12.85 4.46
N ASP A 234 -18.67 11.64 5.01
CA ASP A 234 -18.49 11.40 6.45
C ASP A 234 -17.06 11.04 6.82
N PHE A 235 -16.31 10.54 5.84
CA PHE A 235 -14.98 9.96 6.06
C PHE A 235 -14.07 10.25 4.86
N VAL A 236 -12.82 10.61 5.13
CA VAL A 236 -11.84 10.93 4.09
C VAL A 236 -10.49 10.28 4.37
N THR A 237 -9.83 9.82 3.30
CA THR A 237 -8.47 9.28 3.33
C THR A 237 -7.53 10.11 2.47
N ASN A 238 -6.21 9.96 2.68
CA ASN A 238 -5.18 10.60 1.84
C ASN A 238 -5.33 12.12 1.76
N MET A 239 -5.35 12.76 2.92
CA MET A 239 -5.35 14.22 3.07
C MET A 239 -3.95 14.80 2.95
N LEU A 240 -3.86 16.10 2.71
CA LEU A 240 -2.61 16.83 2.85
C LEU A 240 -2.25 16.99 4.34
N PRO A 241 -0.95 17.04 4.69
CA PRO A 241 -0.50 17.29 6.05
C PRO A 241 -1.13 18.56 6.68
N SER A 242 -1.20 19.66 5.93
CA SER A 242 -1.83 20.91 6.36
C SER A 242 -3.32 20.76 6.74
N ASP A 243 -4.07 19.93 5.99
CA ASP A 243 -5.49 19.64 6.30
C ASP A 243 -5.63 18.81 7.56
N VAL A 244 -4.71 17.84 7.77
CA VAL A 244 -4.69 17.00 8.98
C VAL A 244 -4.57 17.86 10.23
N LYS A 245 -3.63 18.82 10.25
CA LYS A 245 -3.43 19.73 11.37
C LYS A 245 -4.70 20.56 11.62
N ARG A 246 -5.24 21.17 10.58
CA ARG A 246 -6.42 22.02 10.65
C ARG A 246 -7.66 21.28 11.16
N LEU A 247 -7.94 20.09 10.65
CA LEU A 247 -9.07 19.27 11.08
C LEU A 247 -8.90 18.72 12.50
N SER A 248 -7.65 18.46 12.93
CA SER A 248 -7.39 17.99 14.30
C SER A 248 -7.67 19.05 15.38
N GLU A 249 -7.67 20.33 15.01
CA GLU A 249 -7.99 21.48 15.89
C GLU A 249 -9.51 21.77 15.92
N ASP A 250 -10.29 21.17 15.01
CA ASP A 250 -11.73 21.39 14.90
C ASP A 250 -12.54 20.25 15.57
N LYS A 251 -13.34 20.62 16.57
CA LYS A 251 -14.17 19.69 17.37
C LYS A 251 -15.27 18.95 16.58
N ASP A 252 -15.59 19.42 15.37
CA ASP A 252 -16.63 18.80 14.54
C ASP A 252 -16.07 17.61 13.71
N PHE A 253 -14.74 17.38 13.79
CA PHE A 253 -14.05 16.26 13.14
C PHE A 253 -13.25 15.42 14.12
N LYS A 254 -13.05 14.16 13.75
CA LYS A 254 -12.11 13.23 14.40
C LYS A 254 -11.00 12.89 13.42
N VAL A 255 -9.76 13.07 13.85
CA VAL A 255 -8.60 12.67 13.08
C VAL A 255 -7.98 11.44 13.73
N TYR A 256 -7.92 10.36 12.97
CA TYR A 256 -7.26 9.12 13.36
C TYR A 256 -5.88 9.04 12.70
N SER A 257 -4.88 8.67 13.45
CA SER A 257 -3.49 8.60 12.97
C SER A 257 -2.82 7.36 13.54
N GLN A 258 -2.21 6.54 12.67
CA GLN A 258 -1.55 5.29 13.06
C GLN A 258 -0.32 5.04 12.19
N PRO A 259 0.85 4.74 12.77
CA PRO A 259 1.97 4.16 12.03
C PRO A 259 1.54 2.85 11.36
N THR A 260 1.93 2.68 10.11
CA THR A 260 1.58 1.48 9.32
C THR A 260 2.82 0.85 8.70
N SER A 261 2.65 -0.32 8.11
CA SER A 261 3.71 -1.02 7.39
C SER A 261 4.20 -0.32 6.11
N GLY A 262 3.67 0.84 5.77
CA GLY A 262 4.06 1.59 4.59
C GLY A 262 5.45 2.22 4.71
N LEU A 263 6.29 2.03 3.70
CA LEU A 263 7.64 2.61 3.63
C LEU A 263 7.85 3.36 2.31
N TYR A 264 8.29 4.61 2.41
CA TYR A 264 8.89 5.36 1.31
C TYR A 264 10.41 5.15 1.36
N TYR A 265 10.99 4.68 0.26
CA TYR A 265 12.43 4.46 0.19
C TYR A 265 12.98 4.66 -1.23
N GLY A 266 14.27 4.97 -1.32
CA GLY A 266 15.00 4.93 -2.58
C GLY A 266 15.62 3.57 -2.79
N ALA A 267 15.29 2.89 -3.89
CA ALA A 267 15.97 1.68 -4.33
C ALA A 267 17.19 2.07 -5.16
N PHE A 268 18.36 1.63 -4.78
CA PHE A 268 19.61 1.92 -5.48
C PHE A 268 19.81 0.94 -6.66
N ASN A 269 20.29 1.45 -7.77
CA ASN A 269 20.80 0.61 -8.83
C ASN A 269 22.22 0.12 -8.45
N ALA A 270 22.32 -1.08 -7.92
CA ALA A 270 23.58 -1.71 -7.51
C ALA A 270 24.25 -2.52 -8.64
N GLY A 271 23.71 -2.48 -9.87
CA GLY A 271 24.28 -3.18 -11.02
C GLY A 271 25.62 -2.58 -11.45
N ASP A 272 26.47 -3.40 -12.09
CA ASP A 272 27.87 -3.11 -12.43
C ASP A 272 28.13 -1.79 -13.18
N LYS A 273 27.13 -1.28 -13.89
CA LYS A 273 27.24 -0.04 -14.67
C LYS A 273 26.90 1.22 -13.91
N SER A 274 26.33 1.08 -12.72
CA SER A 274 25.94 2.21 -11.88
C SER A 274 27.09 2.64 -10.98
N VAL A 275 27.17 3.93 -10.68
CA VAL A 275 28.06 4.46 -9.65
C VAL A 275 27.73 3.88 -8.27
N LEU A 276 26.48 3.48 -8.06
CA LEU A 276 26.00 2.84 -6.83
C LEU A 276 26.27 1.31 -6.78
N SER A 277 27.02 0.73 -7.74
CA SER A 277 27.57 -0.63 -7.59
C SER A 277 28.54 -0.71 -6.40
N ASP A 278 29.25 0.38 -6.09
CA ASP A 278 30.14 0.49 -4.93
C ASP A 278 29.33 0.68 -3.63
N VAL A 279 29.42 -0.30 -2.74
CA VAL A 279 28.73 -0.27 -1.43
C VAL A 279 29.10 0.94 -0.57
N ARG A 280 30.34 1.45 -0.70
CA ARG A 280 30.81 2.63 0.04
C ARG A 280 29.99 3.86 -0.35
N ILE A 281 29.68 4.03 -1.64
CA ILE A 281 28.87 5.15 -2.12
C ILE A 281 27.42 4.99 -1.64
N ARG A 282 26.83 3.79 -1.70
CA ARG A 282 25.47 3.53 -1.16
C ARG A 282 25.36 3.86 0.32
N ARG A 283 26.35 3.42 1.11
CA ARG A 283 26.43 3.72 2.56
C ARG A 283 26.65 5.22 2.83
N ALA A 284 27.47 5.90 2.05
CA ALA A 284 27.67 7.33 2.15
C ALA A 284 26.37 8.11 1.87
N VAL A 285 25.64 7.75 0.80
CA VAL A 285 24.33 8.37 0.49
C VAL A 285 23.35 8.15 1.64
N ASN A 286 23.31 6.96 2.23
CA ASN A 286 22.48 6.68 3.41
C ASN A 286 22.84 7.56 4.61
N ALA A 287 24.15 7.78 4.84
CA ALA A 287 24.65 8.57 5.97
C ALA A 287 24.48 10.10 5.78
N LEU A 288 24.24 10.58 4.54
CA LEU A 288 24.09 12.01 4.25
C LEU A 288 22.64 12.52 4.35
N VAL A 289 21.65 11.64 4.38
CA VAL A 289 20.24 12.03 4.36
C VAL A 289 19.67 12.08 5.77
N ASP A 290 19.25 13.25 6.22
CA ASP A 290 18.50 13.41 7.46
C ASP A 290 17.01 13.14 7.24
N ARG A 291 16.54 12.00 7.75
CA ARG A 291 15.14 11.57 7.64
C ARG A 291 14.18 12.44 8.45
N ASN A 292 14.65 13.03 9.56
CA ASN A 292 13.83 13.94 10.35
C ASN A 292 13.49 15.18 9.52
N LEU A 293 14.47 15.75 8.81
CA LEU A 293 14.23 16.91 7.95
C LEU A 293 13.31 16.58 6.78
N ILE A 294 13.34 15.34 6.25
CA ILE A 294 12.38 14.92 5.23
C ILE A 294 10.95 14.90 5.81
N VAL A 295 10.76 14.31 6.99
CA VAL A 295 9.45 14.26 7.65
C VAL A 295 8.92 15.67 7.93
N GLU A 296 9.75 16.55 8.47
CA GLU A 296 9.36 17.94 8.78
C GLU A 296 9.08 18.76 7.51
N ALA A 297 9.98 18.71 6.52
CA ALA A 297 9.90 19.59 5.35
C ALA A 297 8.89 19.11 4.29
N ALA A 298 8.77 17.79 4.09
CA ALA A 298 7.90 17.22 3.07
C ALA A 298 6.53 16.78 3.60
N LEU A 299 6.41 16.46 4.89
CA LEU A 299 5.21 15.86 5.46
C LEU A 299 4.68 16.62 6.69
N GLU A 300 5.21 17.81 6.99
CA GLU A 300 4.81 18.66 8.14
C GLU A 300 4.74 17.88 9.46
N GLY A 301 5.68 16.94 9.66
CA GLY A 301 5.73 16.09 10.85
C GLY A 301 4.86 14.83 10.78
N ILE A 302 4.08 14.60 9.72
CA ILE A 302 3.19 13.43 9.57
C ILE A 302 3.94 12.27 8.92
N GLY A 303 4.68 11.53 9.72
CA GLY A 303 5.50 10.41 9.30
C GLY A 303 6.46 9.99 10.39
N GLN A 304 7.07 8.84 10.25
CA GLN A 304 8.18 8.43 11.12
C GLN A 304 9.45 8.31 10.29
N PRO A 305 10.58 8.92 10.71
CA PRO A 305 11.85 8.76 10.03
C PRO A 305 12.22 7.27 9.91
N ALA A 306 12.47 6.78 8.71
CA ALA A 306 12.81 5.38 8.47
C ALA A 306 14.33 5.20 8.43
N TRP A 307 14.87 4.52 9.42
CA TRP A 307 16.29 4.19 9.53
C TRP A 307 16.58 2.73 9.15
N GLU A 308 15.54 1.97 8.86
CA GLU A 308 15.57 0.55 8.49
C GLU A 308 14.38 0.20 7.56
N PHE A 309 14.42 -0.98 6.95
CA PHE A 309 13.41 -1.39 5.98
C PHE A 309 12.05 -1.71 6.62
N PHE A 310 12.06 -2.42 7.75
CA PHE A 310 10.84 -2.74 8.48
C PHE A 310 10.55 -1.69 9.55
N ALA A 311 9.27 -1.44 9.83
CA ALA A 311 8.87 -0.50 10.86
C ALA A 311 9.29 -0.99 12.26
N PRO A 312 9.67 -0.09 13.18
CA PRO A 312 10.23 -0.49 14.50
C PRO A 312 9.27 -1.30 15.38
N ASN A 313 7.97 -1.20 15.14
CA ASN A 313 6.93 -1.97 15.84
C ASN A 313 6.66 -3.34 15.23
N PHE A 314 7.34 -3.69 14.14
CA PHE A 314 7.23 -4.99 13.51
C PHE A 314 8.12 -6.01 14.23
N ASN A 315 7.58 -7.19 14.54
CA ASN A 315 8.28 -8.22 15.34
C ASN A 315 9.60 -8.70 14.73
N TRP A 316 9.76 -8.55 13.42
CA TRP A 316 10.94 -8.97 12.64
C TRP A 316 11.91 -7.81 12.37
N ALA A 317 11.62 -6.60 12.85
CA ALA A 317 12.51 -5.46 12.64
C ALA A 317 13.86 -5.70 13.33
N PRO A 318 14.98 -5.34 12.68
CA PRO A 318 16.30 -5.41 13.29
C PRO A 318 16.33 -4.61 14.60
N GLN A 319 17.09 -5.09 15.58
CA GLN A 319 17.27 -4.38 16.85
C GLN A 319 18.05 -3.06 16.66
N ALA A 320 17.90 -2.15 17.59
CA ALA A 320 18.32 -0.75 17.50
C ALA A 320 19.77 -0.49 17.03
N ASP A 321 20.68 -1.45 17.16
CA ASP A 321 22.10 -1.28 16.82
C ASP A 321 22.40 -1.32 15.31
N HIS A 322 21.44 -1.69 14.48
CA HIS A 322 21.58 -1.84 13.04
C HIS A 322 20.88 -0.74 12.23
N LYS A 323 20.58 0.42 12.84
CA LYS A 323 19.91 1.54 12.15
C LYS A 323 20.92 2.40 11.39
N TYR A 324 20.53 2.82 10.18
CA TYR A 324 21.24 3.91 9.52
C TYR A 324 21.17 5.16 10.38
N LYS A 325 22.22 5.99 10.36
CA LYS A 325 22.31 7.24 11.11
C LYS A 325 22.78 8.35 10.19
N LEU A 326 22.36 9.57 10.47
CA LEU A 326 22.99 10.75 9.87
C LEU A 326 24.43 10.82 10.41
N ASP A 327 25.41 10.70 9.52
CA ASP A 327 26.83 10.72 9.85
C ASP A 327 27.64 11.26 8.67
N THR A 328 27.84 12.56 8.63
CA THR A 328 28.54 13.25 7.55
C THR A 328 30.03 12.93 7.51
N ASP A 329 30.64 12.61 8.67
CA ASP A 329 32.06 12.27 8.75
C ASP A 329 32.30 10.86 8.19
N LEU A 330 31.44 9.90 8.54
CA LEU A 330 31.43 8.57 7.94
C LEU A 330 31.24 8.66 6.42
N ALA A 331 30.28 9.46 5.95
CA ALA A 331 30.02 9.63 4.52
C ALA A 331 31.24 10.20 3.79
N ALA A 332 31.89 11.22 4.37
CA ALA A 332 33.10 11.80 3.80
C ALA A 332 34.25 10.79 3.70
N SER A 333 34.45 9.97 4.75
CA SER A 333 35.44 8.89 4.73
C SER A 333 35.13 7.88 3.62
N LEU A 334 33.89 7.39 3.54
CA LEU A 334 33.46 6.39 2.54
C LEU A 334 33.61 6.91 1.09
N LEU A 335 33.29 8.17 0.83
CA LEU A 335 33.45 8.78 -0.48
C LEU A 335 34.92 8.96 -0.84
N SER A 336 35.77 9.37 0.13
CA SER A 336 37.21 9.46 -0.07
C SER A 336 37.83 8.08 -0.34
N ASP A 337 37.43 7.04 0.38
CA ASP A 337 37.86 5.67 0.17
C ASP A 337 37.41 5.13 -1.21
N ALA A 338 36.28 5.64 -1.74
CA ALA A 338 35.80 5.35 -3.09
C ALA A 338 36.51 6.17 -4.20
N GLY A 339 37.45 7.06 -3.80
CA GLY A 339 38.26 7.85 -4.72
C GLY A 339 37.67 9.21 -5.09
N TYR A 340 36.70 9.72 -4.32
CA TYR A 340 36.15 11.07 -4.50
C TYR A 340 36.88 12.08 -3.61
N GLU A 341 37.04 13.29 -4.15
CA GLU A 341 37.57 14.45 -3.44
C GLU A 341 36.52 15.57 -3.39
N LYS A 342 36.54 16.39 -2.36
CA LYS A 342 35.60 17.54 -2.26
C LYS A 342 36.23 18.77 -2.91
N VAL A 343 35.75 19.15 -4.12
CA VAL A 343 36.19 20.31 -4.91
C VAL A 343 35.02 21.28 -5.04
N ASP A 344 35.22 22.54 -4.63
CA ASP A 344 34.18 23.59 -4.65
C ASP A 344 32.85 23.14 -4.04
N GLY A 345 32.93 22.39 -2.95
CA GLY A 345 31.75 21.88 -2.24
C GLY A 345 31.10 20.63 -2.85
N LYS A 346 31.60 20.14 -3.98
CA LYS A 346 31.08 18.94 -4.67
C LYS A 346 32.04 17.75 -4.54
N TRP A 347 31.49 16.55 -4.46
CA TRP A 347 32.27 15.30 -4.53
C TRP A 347 32.62 15.00 -5.99
N VAL A 348 33.90 14.94 -6.32
CA VAL A 348 34.43 14.82 -7.68
C VAL A 348 35.42 13.64 -7.74
N LYS A 349 35.33 12.85 -8.80
CA LYS A 349 36.27 11.77 -9.14
C LYS A 349 36.62 11.87 -10.61
N ASP A 350 37.92 11.83 -10.95
CA ASP A 350 38.42 11.95 -12.32
C ASP A 350 37.89 13.19 -13.07
N GLY A 351 37.73 14.31 -12.34
CA GLY A 351 37.22 15.58 -12.86
C GLY A 351 35.71 15.66 -13.03
N ALA A 352 34.95 14.59 -12.76
CA ALA A 352 33.51 14.56 -12.88
C ALA A 352 32.81 14.57 -11.50
N PRO A 353 31.76 15.37 -11.29
CA PRO A 353 31.00 15.38 -10.05
C PRO A 353 30.21 14.08 -9.87
N LEU A 354 30.10 13.60 -8.63
CA LEU A 354 29.15 12.52 -8.27
C LEU A 354 27.75 13.01 -8.53
N THR A 355 27.11 12.44 -9.55
CA THR A 355 25.76 12.79 -9.97
C THR A 355 24.85 11.57 -9.85
N LEU A 356 23.67 11.74 -9.27
CA LEU A 356 22.66 10.69 -9.11
C LEU A 356 21.39 11.05 -9.88
N ARG A 357 20.98 10.19 -10.79
CA ARG A 357 19.70 10.27 -11.47
C ARG A 357 18.64 9.63 -10.60
N ILE A 358 17.72 10.45 -10.08
CA ILE A 358 16.66 10.04 -9.17
C ILE A 358 15.34 9.99 -9.94
N LEU A 359 14.69 8.82 -9.96
CA LEU A 359 13.37 8.65 -10.56
C LEU A 359 12.31 8.52 -9.48
N SER A 360 11.14 9.10 -9.71
CA SER A 360 9.96 8.98 -8.88
C SER A 360 8.68 9.07 -9.70
N TYR A 361 7.52 8.95 -9.05
CA TYR A 361 6.23 9.02 -9.72
C TYR A 361 5.25 9.92 -8.96
N SER A 362 4.34 10.57 -9.70
CA SER A 362 3.46 11.62 -9.20
C SER A 362 2.07 11.15 -8.77
N SER A 363 1.75 9.87 -8.90
CA SER A 363 0.40 9.36 -8.56
C SER A 363 0.09 9.25 -7.06
N ARG A 364 1.07 9.55 -6.19
CA ARG A 364 0.92 9.73 -4.75
C ARG A 364 1.39 11.11 -4.36
N THR A 365 0.60 11.84 -3.61
CA THR A 365 0.86 13.24 -3.23
C THR A 365 2.19 13.41 -2.51
N GLU A 366 2.55 12.47 -1.63
CA GLU A 366 3.76 12.53 -0.82
C GLU A 366 5.05 12.24 -1.60
N MET A 367 4.97 11.47 -2.70
CA MET A 367 6.15 11.02 -3.44
C MET A 367 7.02 12.16 -3.99
N PRO A 368 6.47 13.17 -4.70
CA PRO A 368 7.25 14.30 -5.18
C PRO A 368 7.94 15.03 -4.03
N MET A 369 7.22 15.31 -2.94
CA MET A 369 7.73 16.08 -1.80
C MET A 369 8.90 15.36 -1.11
N ILE A 370 8.78 14.06 -0.84
CA ILE A 370 9.84 13.24 -0.24
C ILE A 370 11.06 13.17 -1.17
N THR A 371 10.83 12.99 -2.47
CA THR A 371 11.91 12.89 -3.46
C THR A 371 12.71 14.19 -3.57
N GLU A 372 12.02 15.32 -3.66
CA GLU A 372 12.64 16.64 -3.74
C GLU A 372 13.40 17.00 -2.45
N ALA A 373 12.83 16.66 -1.27
CA ALA A 373 13.50 16.87 0.01
C ALA A 373 14.79 16.04 0.09
N MET A 374 14.76 14.75 -0.29
CA MET A 374 15.96 13.90 -0.34
C MET A 374 17.02 14.48 -1.29
N ALA A 375 16.60 14.89 -2.50
CA ALA A 375 17.50 15.46 -3.51
C ALA A 375 18.15 16.76 -3.01
N ALA A 376 17.39 17.64 -2.36
CA ALA A 376 17.89 18.88 -1.77
C ALA A 376 18.95 18.61 -0.71
N LEU A 377 18.71 17.65 0.19
CA LEU A 377 19.69 17.25 1.21
C LEU A 377 20.98 16.72 0.60
N LEU A 378 20.91 15.88 -0.43
CA LEU A 378 22.07 15.36 -1.14
C LEU A 378 22.85 16.47 -1.84
N ASN A 379 22.18 17.41 -2.51
CA ASN A 379 22.81 18.58 -3.13
C ASN A 379 23.54 19.48 -2.11
N GLN A 380 22.95 19.71 -0.93
CA GLN A 380 23.60 20.44 0.15
C GLN A 380 24.89 19.76 0.63
N GLN A 381 24.94 18.44 0.56
CA GLN A 381 26.13 17.67 0.94
C GLN A 381 27.16 17.51 -0.20
N GLY A 382 26.88 18.08 -1.37
CA GLY A 382 27.81 18.09 -2.50
C GLY A 382 27.65 16.94 -3.50
N ILE A 383 26.56 16.17 -3.40
CA ILE A 383 26.17 15.19 -4.43
C ILE A 383 25.19 15.87 -5.39
N THR A 384 25.53 15.91 -6.66
CA THR A 384 24.62 16.48 -7.69
C THR A 384 23.46 15.53 -7.95
N THR A 385 22.22 16.02 -8.03
CA THR A 385 21.05 15.19 -8.30
C THR A 385 20.26 15.68 -9.52
N GLU A 386 19.75 14.72 -10.30
CA GLU A 386 18.85 14.95 -11.44
C GLU A 386 17.53 14.20 -11.17
N VAL A 387 16.46 14.97 -10.83
CA VAL A 387 15.17 14.39 -10.46
C VAL A 387 14.25 14.32 -11.68
N GLY A 388 13.68 13.12 -11.92
CA GLY A 388 12.67 12.88 -12.95
C GLY A 388 11.36 12.35 -12.33
N MET A 389 10.23 13.03 -12.65
CA MET A 389 8.89 12.61 -12.24
C MET A 389 8.14 11.97 -13.41
N TYR A 390 7.62 10.77 -13.19
CA TYR A 390 6.99 9.95 -14.23
C TYR A 390 5.61 9.45 -13.79
N THR A 391 4.90 8.82 -14.72
CA THR A 391 3.84 7.87 -14.33
C THR A 391 4.49 6.60 -13.76
N TRP A 392 3.77 5.84 -12.95
CA TRP A 392 4.30 4.57 -12.42
C TRP A 392 4.83 3.63 -13.52
N GLY A 393 4.08 3.45 -14.62
CA GLY A 393 4.50 2.59 -15.74
C GLY A 393 5.76 3.11 -16.43
N GLY A 394 5.81 4.43 -16.72
CA GLY A 394 6.98 5.04 -17.35
C GLY A 394 8.25 4.97 -16.51
N MET A 395 8.12 5.16 -15.18
CA MET A 395 9.24 4.96 -14.26
C MET A 395 9.70 3.50 -14.25
N LEU A 396 8.75 2.56 -14.14
CA LEU A 396 9.07 1.13 -14.07
C LEU A 396 9.80 0.63 -15.31
N ASP A 397 9.47 1.16 -16.50
CA ASP A 397 10.16 0.81 -17.75
C ASP A 397 11.63 1.28 -17.75
N LEU A 398 11.91 2.48 -17.21
CA LEU A 398 13.27 2.98 -17.02
C LEU A 398 14.04 2.13 -16.00
N VAL A 399 13.40 1.82 -14.88
CA VAL A 399 13.98 1.01 -13.79
C VAL A 399 14.36 -0.38 -14.29
N LYS A 400 13.48 -1.06 -15.04
CA LYS A 400 13.76 -2.37 -15.63
C LYS A 400 14.94 -2.38 -16.60
N ARG A 401 15.23 -1.26 -17.26
CA ARG A 401 16.37 -1.10 -18.15
C ARG A 401 17.65 -0.66 -17.44
N GLY A 402 17.57 -0.41 -16.11
CA GLY A 402 18.71 0.09 -15.33
C GLY A 402 19.06 1.56 -15.65
N GLU A 403 18.13 2.33 -16.22
CA GLU A 403 18.32 3.74 -16.60
C GLU A 403 18.03 4.68 -15.43
N TYR A 404 18.65 4.45 -14.27
CA TYR A 404 18.50 5.22 -13.05
C TYR A 404 19.66 4.93 -12.09
N ASP A 405 19.85 5.79 -11.09
CA ASP A 405 20.71 5.52 -9.92
C ASP A 405 19.85 5.26 -8.68
N VAL A 406 18.82 6.08 -8.44
CA VAL A 406 17.88 5.91 -7.32
C VAL A 406 16.46 5.93 -7.85
N SER A 407 15.65 4.93 -7.54
CA SER A 407 14.20 4.98 -7.77
C SER A 407 13.46 5.10 -6.45
N VAL A 408 12.78 6.25 -6.23
CA VAL A 408 11.99 6.46 -5.00
C VAL A 408 10.63 5.83 -5.17
N VAL A 409 10.31 4.90 -4.27
CA VAL A 409 9.11 4.06 -4.34
C VAL A 409 8.43 3.95 -2.98
N PHE A 410 7.18 3.50 -3.00
CA PHE A 410 6.40 3.17 -1.81
C PHE A 410 6.04 1.68 -1.81
N TRP A 411 6.30 1.00 -0.71
CA TRP A 411 5.90 -0.38 -0.46
C TRP A 411 5.38 -0.58 0.96
N THR A 412 4.90 -1.78 1.25
CA THR A 412 4.34 -2.18 2.55
C THR A 412 4.98 -3.49 2.99
N PRO A 413 6.20 -3.41 3.54
CA PRO A 413 7.02 -4.58 3.85
C PRO A 413 6.36 -5.64 4.73
N GLU A 414 5.49 -5.23 5.65
CA GLU A 414 4.88 -6.14 6.64
C GLU A 414 3.42 -6.51 6.30
N MET A 415 2.96 -6.34 5.07
CA MET A 415 1.55 -6.50 4.71
C MET A 415 0.95 -7.88 5.00
N THR A 416 1.78 -8.92 5.09
CA THR A 416 1.37 -10.30 5.47
C THR A 416 1.80 -10.68 6.89
N GLY A 417 2.36 -9.74 7.66
CA GLY A 417 2.89 -10.01 8.99
C GLY A 417 4.13 -10.92 9.02
N HIS A 418 4.79 -11.13 7.87
CA HIS A 418 5.99 -11.98 7.75
C HIS A 418 6.99 -11.38 6.77
N PRO A 419 8.31 -11.38 7.05
CA PRO A 419 9.33 -10.73 6.21
C PRO A 419 9.56 -11.43 4.88
N ASP A 420 9.26 -12.71 4.76
CA ASP A 420 9.57 -13.56 3.59
C ASP A 420 9.11 -12.93 2.27
N LEU A 421 7.88 -12.45 2.24
CA LEU A 421 7.28 -11.91 1.03
C LEU A 421 8.20 -10.91 0.31
N HIS A 422 8.69 -9.91 1.03
CA HIS A 422 9.47 -8.84 0.44
C HIS A 422 10.95 -9.18 0.32
N LEU A 423 11.53 -9.89 1.29
CA LEU A 423 12.91 -10.32 1.21
C LEU A 423 13.11 -11.26 0.01
N LYS A 424 12.19 -12.21 -0.19
CA LYS A 424 12.28 -13.14 -1.34
C LYS A 424 11.94 -12.48 -2.67
N SER A 425 10.86 -11.70 -2.74
CA SER A 425 10.36 -11.19 -4.03
C SER A 425 11.10 -9.97 -4.56
N GLN A 426 11.75 -9.17 -3.69
CA GLN A 426 12.37 -7.91 -4.07
C GLN A 426 13.90 -7.89 -3.97
N PHE A 427 14.49 -8.65 -3.04
CA PHE A 427 15.92 -8.57 -2.76
C PHE A 427 16.71 -9.84 -3.10
N HIS A 428 16.04 -10.99 -3.17
CA HIS A 428 16.74 -12.21 -3.59
C HIS A 428 17.25 -12.06 -5.02
N SER A 429 18.49 -12.52 -5.29
CA SER A 429 19.16 -12.33 -6.59
C SER A 429 18.35 -12.84 -7.79
N LYS A 430 17.54 -13.89 -7.60
CA LYS A 430 16.66 -14.46 -8.64
C LYS A 430 15.25 -13.89 -8.65
N ALA A 431 14.96 -12.87 -7.84
CA ALA A 431 13.63 -12.34 -7.73
C ALA A 431 13.22 -11.51 -8.96
N GLY A 432 12.01 -11.71 -9.46
CA GLY A 432 11.49 -10.97 -10.60
C GLY A 432 11.23 -9.48 -10.32
N LEU A 433 11.25 -9.05 -9.05
CA LEU A 433 11.10 -7.66 -8.62
C LEU A 433 12.41 -7.07 -8.07
N ASN A 434 13.54 -7.79 -8.17
CA ASN A 434 14.85 -7.25 -7.83
C ASN A 434 15.31 -6.25 -8.91
N TYR A 435 14.67 -5.10 -8.92
CA TYR A 435 15.05 -4.03 -9.83
C TYR A 435 16.28 -3.23 -9.37
N GLN A 436 16.79 -3.50 -8.17
CA GLN A 436 18.03 -2.96 -7.64
C GLN A 436 19.28 -3.59 -8.30
N PHE A 437 19.12 -4.69 -9.01
CA PHE A 437 20.21 -5.48 -9.57
C PHE A 437 21.27 -5.84 -8.52
N TRP A 438 20.84 -5.93 -7.26
CA TRP A 438 21.69 -6.29 -6.14
C TRP A 438 21.71 -7.80 -5.96
N GLU A 439 22.89 -8.35 -5.78
CA GLU A 439 23.11 -9.77 -5.57
C GLU A 439 23.98 -10.00 -4.34
N ASN A 440 23.55 -10.93 -3.47
CA ASN A 440 24.33 -11.35 -2.31
C ASN A 440 23.99 -12.81 -1.97
N ALA A 441 24.95 -13.72 -2.16
CA ALA A 441 24.75 -15.15 -1.95
C ALA A 441 24.46 -15.54 -0.50
N ASP A 442 25.00 -14.81 0.49
CA ASP A 442 24.75 -15.07 1.91
C ASP A 442 23.34 -14.61 2.31
N PHE A 443 22.86 -13.52 1.71
CA PHE A 443 21.47 -13.07 1.85
C PHE A 443 20.51 -14.10 1.26
N ASP A 444 20.75 -14.52 0.01
CA ASP A 444 19.91 -15.51 -0.67
C ASP A 444 19.82 -16.81 0.14
N ALA A 445 20.97 -17.31 0.61
CA ALA A 445 21.04 -18.52 1.43
C ALA A 445 20.28 -18.37 2.76
N ALA A 446 20.34 -17.18 3.39
CA ALA A 446 19.60 -16.92 4.63
C ALA A 446 18.10 -16.87 4.39
N VAL A 447 17.65 -16.21 3.32
CA VAL A 447 16.22 -16.15 2.95
C VAL A 447 15.71 -17.55 2.60
N ASP A 448 16.42 -18.30 1.75
CA ASP A 448 16.01 -19.64 1.34
C ASP A 448 15.97 -20.60 2.53
N LYS A 449 16.94 -20.54 3.45
CA LYS A 449 16.91 -21.32 4.70
C LYS A 449 15.72 -20.90 5.57
N GLY A 450 15.48 -19.60 5.78
CA GLY A 450 14.38 -19.09 6.61
C GLY A 450 13.01 -19.61 6.16
N ARG A 451 12.78 -19.73 4.86
CA ARG A 451 11.54 -20.28 4.28
C ARG A 451 11.28 -21.72 4.69
N THR A 452 12.32 -22.52 4.84
CA THR A 452 12.19 -23.96 5.12
C THR A 452 12.03 -24.28 6.61
N LEU A 453 12.40 -23.35 7.50
CA LEU A 453 12.31 -23.51 8.94
C LEU A 453 10.88 -23.38 9.44
N ASP A 454 10.58 -24.02 10.57
CA ASP A 454 9.33 -23.78 11.30
C ASP A 454 9.35 -22.40 11.97
N LEU A 455 8.16 -21.86 12.25
CA LEU A 455 8.02 -20.60 12.98
C LEU A 455 8.67 -20.73 14.37
N GLY A 456 9.50 -19.75 14.74
CA GLY A 456 10.18 -19.71 16.03
C GLY A 456 11.59 -19.10 15.93
N ASP A 457 12.34 -19.19 17.03
CA ASP A 457 13.61 -18.48 17.24
C ASP A 457 14.67 -18.74 16.13
N GLU A 458 14.75 -19.97 15.60
CA GLU A 458 15.72 -20.29 14.55
C GLU A 458 15.35 -19.58 13.23
N GLN A 459 14.06 -19.53 12.89
CA GLN A 459 13.58 -18.81 11.73
C GLN A 459 13.81 -17.31 11.89
N GLU A 460 13.45 -16.76 13.07
CA GLU A 460 13.63 -15.35 13.40
C GLU A 460 15.10 -14.93 13.30
N SER A 461 16.01 -15.70 13.89
CA SER A 461 17.45 -15.41 13.81
C SER A 461 17.99 -15.50 12.40
N THR A 462 17.44 -16.40 11.57
CA THR A 462 17.83 -16.57 10.17
C THR A 462 17.39 -15.39 9.32
N TYR A 463 16.15 -14.91 9.47
CA TYR A 463 15.69 -13.69 8.78
C TYR A 463 16.38 -12.43 9.32
N THR A 464 16.66 -12.35 10.62
CA THR A 464 17.46 -11.27 11.19
C THR A 464 18.85 -11.21 10.55
N LYS A 465 19.49 -12.37 10.32
CA LYS A 465 20.76 -12.44 9.57
C LYS A 465 20.61 -11.86 8.15
N ALA A 466 19.55 -12.24 7.42
CA ALA A 466 19.29 -11.69 6.08
C ALA A 466 19.11 -10.16 6.12
N MET A 467 18.34 -9.65 7.07
CA MET A 467 18.12 -8.21 7.23
C MET A 467 19.42 -7.45 7.59
N ASN A 468 20.30 -8.05 8.40
CA ASN A 468 21.60 -7.46 8.72
C ASN A 468 22.51 -7.37 7.48
N ILE A 469 22.47 -8.37 6.61
CA ILE A 469 23.20 -8.35 5.32
C ILE A 469 22.62 -7.24 4.43
N LEU A 470 21.30 -7.17 4.28
CA LEU A 470 20.62 -6.11 3.53
C LEU A 470 21.03 -4.72 4.02
N HIS A 471 21.04 -4.53 5.35
CA HIS A 471 21.45 -3.27 5.97
C HIS A 471 22.92 -2.95 5.68
N ALA A 472 23.83 -3.92 5.85
CA ALA A 472 25.28 -3.72 5.64
C ALA A 472 25.60 -3.36 4.17
N ASP A 473 24.94 -3.99 3.21
CA ASP A 473 25.17 -3.76 1.77
C ASP A 473 24.38 -2.55 1.24
N ALA A 474 23.42 -2.08 2.01
CA ALA A 474 22.63 -0.88 1.70
C ALA A 474 22.09 -0.80 0.26
N PRO A 475 21.35 -1.79 -0.27
CA PRO A 475 20.77 -1.70 -1.62
C PRO A 475 19.61 -0.71 -1.69
N ILE A 476 19.20 -0.17 -0.56
CA ILE A 476 18.14 0.85 -0.44
C ILE A 476 18.53 1.97 0.52
N ILE A 477 17.82 3.09 0.42
CA ILE A 477 17.79 4.14 1.41
C ILE A 477 16.36 4.26 1.95
N PRO A 478 16.05 3.75 3.14
CA PRO A 478 14.78 4.00 3.82
C PRO A 478 14.65 5.50 4.12
N LEU A 479 13.47 6.07 3.91
CA LEU A 479 13.22 7.51 4.08
C LEU A 479 12.17 7.80 5.14
N VAL A 480 10.95 7.29 4.95
CA VAL A 480 9.84 7.55 5.87
C VAL A 480 8.95 6.31 6.01
N HIS A 481 8.71 5.86 7.25
CA HIS A 481 7.58 4.98 7.54
C HIS A 481 6.28 5.76 7.54
N LYS A 482 5.31 5.29 6.78
CA LYS A 482 4.05 5.99 6.58
C LYS A 482 3.20 5.96 7.84
N VAL A 483 2.81 7.14 8.30
CA VAL A 483 1.67 7.30 9.20
C VAL A 483 0.42 7.44 8.34
N PHE A 484 -0.52 6.50 8.50
CA PHE A 484 -1.80 6.60 7.83
C PHE A 484 -2.72 7.52 8.62
N VAL A 485 -3.33 8.47 7.93
CA VAL A 485 -4.22 9.45 8.55
C VAL A 485 -5.53 9.47 7.80
N VAL A 486 -6.61 9.47 8.57
CA VAL A 486 -7.97 9.64 8.09
C VAL A 486 -8.69 10.69 8.95
N ALA A 487 -9.63 11.39 8.38
CA ALA A 487 -10.55 12.22 9.14
C ALA A 487 -11.99 11.78 8.90
N ALA A 488 -12.82 11.97 9.91
CA ALA A 488 -14.23 11.68 9.87
C ALA A 488 -15.00 12.78 10.56
N THR A 489 -16.29 12.90 10.26
CA THR A 489 -17.21 13.72 11.07
C THR A 489 -17.28 13.17 12.49
N LYS A 490 -17.62 14.04 13.45
CA LYS A 490 -17.66 13.68 14.89
C LYS A 490 -18.61 12.52 15.22
N ASP A 491 -19.60 12.29 14.38
CA ASP A 491 -20.64 11.27 14.58
C ASP A 491 -20.16 9.86 14.20
N VAL A 492 -19.07 9.76 13.45
CA VAL A 492 -18.42 8.47 13.13
C VAL A 492 -17.65 7.97 14.34
N GLU A 493 -18.04 6.80 14.84
CA GLU A 493 -17.49 6.18 16.05
C GLU A 493 -16.84 4.83 15.76
N ASN A 494 -15.94 4.39 16.66
CA ASN A 494 -15.35 3.05 16.69
C ASN A 494 -14.51 2.67 15.45
N TYR A 495 -14.01 3.64 14.69
CA TYR A 495 -13.05 3.35 13.63
C TYR A 495 -11.63 3.18 14.20
N HIS A 496 -10.93 2.17 13.71
CA HIS A 496 -9.52 1.90 14.03
C HIS A 496 -8.73 1.64 12.75
N ILE A 497 -7.58 2.30 12.61
CA ILE A 497 -6.68 2.06 11.46
C ILE A 497 -5.96 0.74 11.66
N HIS A 498 -6.04 -0.16 10.68
CA HIS A 498 -5.30 -1.41 10.72
C HIS A 498 -3.81 -1.16 10.38
N PRO A 499 -2.84 -1.70 11.16
CA PRO A 499 -1.41 -1.44 10.99
C PRO A 499 -0.84 -1.84 9.63
N SER A 500 -1.46 -2.79 8.92
CA SER A 500 -1.05 -3.12 7.55
C SER A 500 -1.16 -1.92 6.60
N GLY A 501 -2.00 -0.92 6.91
CA GLY A 501 -2.26 0.24 6.06
C GLY A 501 -3.04 -0.06 4.76
N PHE A 502 -3.58 -1.26 4.65
CA PHE A 502 -4.34 -1.74 3.49
C PHE A 502 -5.77 -2.12 3.80
N PHE A 503 -6.05 -2.59 5.02
CA PHE A 503 -7.39 -3.02 5.39
C PHE A 503 -8.14 -1.88 6.07
N PHE A 504 -9.38 -1.66 5.62
CA PHE A 504 -10.34 -0.79 6.28
C PHE A 504 -11.37 -1.67 6.96
N ASP A 505 -11.40 -1.66 8.29
CA ASP A 505 -12.38 -2.40 9.08
C ASP A 505 -13.52 -1.46 9.48
N PHE A 506 -14.63 -1.52 8.73
CA PHE A 506 -15.84 -0.73 9.04
C PHE A 506 -16.91 -1.54 9.77
N LYS A 507 -16.63 -2.79 10.18
CA LYS A 507 -17.63 -3.65 10.85
C LYS A 507 -18.12 -3.07 12.16
N ASN A 508 -17.18 -2.49 12.93
CA ASN A 508 -17.50 -1.92 14.25
C ASN A 508 -17.87 -0.43 14.19
N VAL A 509 -17.80 0.16 13.01
CA VAL A 509 -18.10 1.58 12.83
C VAL A 509 -19.59 1.82 12.95
N SER A 510 -19.95 2.87 13.68
CA SER A 510 -21.32 3.41 13.79
C SER A 510 -21.32 4.91 13.47
N LYS A 511 -22.50 5.41 13.17
CA LYS A 511 -22.72 6.81 12.87
C LYS A 511 -24.04 7.24 13.48
#